data_75976a787c182241fc5e0e4c35bb64a9
#
_entry.id   75976a787c182241fc5e0e4c35bb64a9
#
_cell.length_a   1.000
_cell.length_b   1.000
_cell.length_c   1.000
_cell.angle_alpha   90.00
_cell.angle_beta   90.00
_cell.angle_gamma   90.00
#
_symmetry.space_group_name_H-M   'P 1'
#
loop_
_entity.id
_entity.type
_entity.pdbx_description
1 polymer ?
#
loop_
_entity_poly.entity_id
_entity_poly.type
_entity_poly.pdbx_seq_one_letter_code
_entity_poly.pdbx_strand_id
1 'polypeptide(L)'
;MKKQIPNALTASNLVFGMLSIISTYNAEYFLAAVFIIIAMIADGLDGRAARYFKVSSEFGKELDSLCDLVSFGVAPAFLAYAYSLHDLGYVGMAGAVFFATCGALRLARFNVNTTVVKGFFMGLPIPAGGCLIATFILTGAMPKVEFLTIAVVLVGYLMVSTVRYPDFKGKGEKIKKIPVLITALFAIYILFWNVKAVLFMIFSAYVVFGILNTLM
;
A
#
# COMPACT_ATOMS: atom_id res chain seq x y z
N MET A 1 4.79 11.81 -28.33
CA MET A 1 3.91 10.65 -28.12
C MET A 1 4.49 9.63 -27.13
N LYS A 2 5.73 9.06 -27.29
CA LYS A 2 6.26 8.03 -26.38
C LYS A 2 6.41 8.45 -24.91
N LYS A 3 6.69 9.74 -24.61
CA LYS A 3 6.79 10.30 -23.26
C LYS A 3 5.44 10.46 -22.54
N GLN A 4 4.35 10.45 -23.28
CA GLN A 4 2.99 10.68 -22.72
C GLN A 4 2.35 9.39 -22.20
N ILE A 5 2.79 8.21 -22.70
CA ILE A 5 2.20 6.92 -22.33
C ILE A 5 2.39 6.61 -20.83
N PRO A 6 3.59 6.73 -20.23
CA PRO A 6 3.75 6.52 -18.79
C PRO A 6 2.90 7.50 -17.97
N ASN A 7 2.92 8.81 -18.31
CA ASN A 7 2.14 9.81 -17.58
C ASN A 7 0.62 9.56 -17.67
N ALA A 8 0.13 9.02 -18.81
CA ALA A 8 -1.27 8.63 -18.93
C ALA A 8 -1.64 7.43 -18.04
N LEU A 9 -0.73 6.47 -17.89
CA LEU A 9 -0.90 5.35 -16.96
C LEU A 9 -0.87 5.83 -15.50
N THR A 10 0.06 6.72 -15.16
CA THR A 10 0.10 7.37 -13.85
C THR A 10 -1.20 8.16 -13.56
N ALA A 11 -1.72 8.91 -14.57
CA ALA A 11 -3.00 9.58 -14.41
C ALA A 11 -4.17 8.59 -14.26
N SER A 12 -4.11 7.40 -14.89
CA SER A 12 -5.14 6.38 -14.68
C SER A 12 -5.10 5.79 -13.28
N ASN A 13 -3.93 5.67 -12.64
CA ASN A 13 -3.81 5.36 -11.21
C ASN A 13 -4.66 6.33 -10.38
N LEU A 14 -4.49 7.65 -10.57
CA LEU A 14 -5.29 8.67 -9.89
C LEU A 14 -6.80 8.53 -10.16
N VAL A 15 -7.19 8.26 -11.41
CA VAL A 15 -8.61 8.06 -11.77
C VAL A 15 -9.22 6.93 -10.93
N PHE A 16 -8.54 5.79 -10.82
CA PHE A 16 -9.01 4.67 -10.00
C PHE A 16 -9.01 4.99 -8.50
N GLY A 17 -8.03 5.75 -8.01
CA GLY A 17 -8.04 6.26 -6.64
C GLY A 17 -9.27 7.14 -6.35
N MET A 18 -9.61 8.04 -7.26
CA MET A 18 -10.82 8.87 -7.16
C MET A 18 -12.11 8.07 -7.26
N LEU A 19 -12.18 7.08 -8.15
CA LEU A 19 -13.33 6.17 -8.23
C LEU A 19 -13.50 5.38 -6.93
N SER A 20 -12.40 4.97 -6.28
CA SER A 20 -12.46 4.35 -4.96
C SER A 20 -13.08 5.28 -3.92
N ILE A 21 -12.69 6.55 -3.87
CA ILE A 21 -13.25 7.54 -2.95
C ILE A 21 -14.75 7.73 -3.21
N ILE A 22 -15.16 7.86 -4.46
CA ILE A 22 -16.56 8.03 -4.85
C ILE A 22 -17.38 6.78 -4.47
N SER A 23 -16.88 5.58 -4.76
CA SER A 23 -17.54 4.34 -4.38
C SER A 23 -17.63 4.18 -2.85
N THR A 24 -16.61 4.62 -2.12
CA THR A 24 -16.64 4.66 -0.64
C THR A 24 -17.75 5.57 -0.13
N TYR A 25 -17.89 6.77 -0.71
CA TYR A 25 -18.97 7.70 -0.37
C TYR A 25 -20.35 7.11 -0.60
N ASN A 26 -20.50 6.30 -1.64
CA ASN A 26 -21.74 5.58 -1.96
C ASN A 26 -21.95 4.30 -1.12
N ALA A 27 -21.09 4.04 -0.11
CA ALA A 27 -21.07 2.81 0.69
C ALA A 27 -20.84 1.51 -0.12
N GLU A 28 -20.26 1.61 -1.31
CA GLU A 28 -19.89 0.48 -2.17
C GLU A 28 -18.46 0.00 -1.84
N TYR A 29 -18.24 -0.44 -0.59
CA TYR A 29 -16.91 -0.71 -0.04
C TYR A 29 -16.12 -1.78 -0.81
N PHE A 30 -16.81 -2.82 -1.31
CA PHE A 30 -16.17 -3.85 -2.12
C PHE A 30 -15.62 -3.26 -3.43
N LEU A 31 -16.41 -2.47 -4.14
CA LEU A 31 -16.03 -1.82 -5.38
C LEU A 31 -14.90 -0.80 -5.15
N ALA A 32 -14.99 -0.03 -4.07
CA ALA A 32 -13.94 0.90 -3.66
C ALA A 32 -12.59 0.19 -3.45
N ALA A 33 -12.58 -0.95 -2.75
CA ALA A 33 -11.38 -1.75 -2.54
C ALA A 33 -10.83 -2.33 -3.86
N VAL A 34 -11.70 -2.77 -4.78
CA VAL A 34 -11.30 -3.24 -6.11
C VAL A 34 -10.61 -2.12 -6.91
N PHE A 35 -11.12 -0.89 -6.87
CA PHE A 35 -10.49 0.24 -7.56
C PHE A 35 -9.08 0.55 -7.02
N ILE A 36 -8.81 0.40 -5.72
CA ILE A 36 -7.45 0.54 -5.17
C ILE A 36 -6.51 -0.52 -5.76
N ILE A 37 -6.97 -1.77 -5.92
CA ILE A 37 -6.17 -2.83 -6.52
C ILE A 37 -5.90 -2.55 -8.01
N ILE A 38 -6.89 -2.03 -8.74
CA ILE A 38 -6.71 -1.64 -10.14
C ILE A 38 -5.72 -0.46 -10.25
N ALA A 39 -5.80 0.51 -9.35
CA ALA A 39 -4.84 1.60 -9.25
C ALA A 39 -3.40 1.09 -9.08
N MET A 40 -3.18 0.08 -8.22
CA MET A 40 -1.87 -0.56 -8.04
C MET A 40 -1.35 -1.23 -9.32
N ILE A 41 -2.25 -1.85 -10.10
CA ILE A 41 -1.86 -2.44 -11.39
C ILE A 41 -1.44 -1.35 -12.37
N ALA A 42 -2.18 -0.24 -12.43
CA ALA A 42 -1.87 0.90 -13.28
C ALA A 42 -0.52 1.52 -12.92
N ASP A 43 -0.24 1.73 -11.62
CA ASP A 43 1.05 2.18 -11.07
C ASP A 43 2.20 1.24 -11.48
N GLY A 44 2.04 -0.07 -11.29
CA GLY A 44 3.05 -1.04 -11.69
C GLY A 44 3.33 -1.05 -13.20
N LEU A 45 2.35 -0.69 -14.03
CA LEU A 45 2.48 -0.62 -15.49
C LEU A 45 3.19 0.65 -15.95
N ASP A 46 2.96 1.81 -15.30
CA ASP A 46 3.60 3.07 -15.71
C ASP A 46 5.11 3.04 -15.49
N GLY A 47 5.57 2.52 -14.35
CA GLY A 47 6.99 2.33 -14.07
C GLY A 47 7.66 1.33 -15.05
N ARG A 48 6.93 0.29 -15.52
CA ARG A 48 7.42 -0.62 -16.56
C ARG A 48 7.46 0.07 -17.92
N ALA A 49 6.42 0.83 -18.27
CA ALA A 49 6.35 1.59 -19.52
C ALA A 49 7.46 2.65 -19.59
N ALA A 50 7.71 3.40 -18.50
CA ALA A 50 8.79 4.38 -18.44
C ALA A 50 10.17 3.74 -18.69
N ARG A 51 10.45 2.57 -18.11
CA ARG A 51 11.69 1.80 -18.35
C ARG A 51 11.77 1.27 -19.78
N TYR A 52 10.69 0.72 -20.31
CA TYR A 52 10.64 0.17 -21.67
C TYR A 52 10.90 1.24 -22.72
N PHE A 53 10.26 2.40 -22.60
CA PHE A 53 10.45 3.52 -23.54
C PHE A 53 11.71 4.34 -23.24
N LYS A 54 12.44 4.04 -22.17
CA LYS A 54 13.61 4.80 -21.69
C LYS A 54 13.29 6.28 -21.51
N VAL A 55 12.10 6.60 -21.01
CA VAL A 55 11.65 7.96 -20.75
C VAL A 55 11.42 8.10 -19.24
N SER A 56 12.28 8.86 -18.59
CA SER A 56 12.10 9.32 -17.22
C SER A 56 12.09 10.84 -17.23
N SER A 57 11.23 11.45 -16.42
CA SER A 57 11.20 12.90 -16.22
C SER A 57 10.93 13.21 -14.75
N GLU A 58 11.44 14.34 -14.27
CA GLU A 58 11.12 14.80 -12.91
C GLU A 58 9.62 15.03 -12.76
N PHE A 59 8.97 15.61 -13.79
CA PHE A 59 7.53 15.77 -13.80
C PHE A 59 6.78 14.44 -13.62
N GLY A 60 7.19 13.38 -14.33
CA GLY A 60 6.57 12.06 -14.19
C GLY A 60 6.73 11.47 -12.80
N LYS A 61 7.90 11.65 -12.17
CA LYS A 61 8.19 11.20 -10.81
C LYS A 61 7.33 11.93 -9.76
N GLU A 62 7.18 13.25 -9.90
CA GLU A 62 6.34 14.03 -8.98
C GLU A 62 4.85 13.72 -9.18
N LEU A 63 4.41 13.57 -10.44
CA LEU A 63 3.04 13.16 -10.76
C LEU A 63 2.72 11.79 -10.15
N ASP A 64 3.62 10.81 -10.27
CA ASP A 64 3.53 9.49 -9.69
C ASP A 64 3.31 9.55 -8.16
N SER A 65 4.15 10.31 -7.47
CA SER A 65 4.01 10.49 -6.02
C SER A 65 2.68 11.14 -5.60
N LEU A 66 2.16 12.09 -6.38
CA LEU A 66 0.87 12.73 -6.12
C LEU A 66 -0.30 11.75 -6.34
N CYS A 67 -0.24 10.98 -7.42
CA CYS A 67 -1.24 9.96 -7.72
C CYS A 67 -1.24 8.84 -6.67
N ASP A 68 -0.05 8.38 -6.27
CA ASP A 68 0.13 7.37 -5.23
C ASP A 68 -0.42 7.82 -3.88
N LEU A 69 -0.20 9.09 -3.52
CA LEU A 69 -0.76 9.64 -2.28
C LEU A 69 -2.29 9.53 -2.26
N VAL A 70 -2.95 9.87 -3.36
CA VAL A 70 -4.41 9.79 -3.44
C VAL A 70 -4.87 8.33 -3.43
N SER A 71 -4.29 7.48 -4.27
CA SER A 71 -4.78 6.11 -4.50
C SER A 71 -4.43 5.13 -3.38
N PHE A 72 -3.29 5.33 -2.70
CA PHE A 72 -2.79 4.40 -1.67
C PHE A 72 -2.64 5.02 -0.28
N GLY A 73 -2.79 6.36 -0.17
CA GLY A 73 -2.84 7.07 1.10
C GLY A 73 -4.27 7.47 1.46
N VAL A 74 -4.86 8.38 0.68
CA VAL A 74 -6.15 9.00 0.98
C VAL A 74 -7.31 8.04 0.78
N ALA A 75 -7.41 7.38 -0.39
CA ALA A 75 -8.52 6.49 -0.71
C ALA A 75 -8.66 5.33 0.30
N PRO A 76 -7.60 4.56 0.65
CA PRO A 76 -7.74 3.49 1.64
C PRO A 76 -7.96 4.02 3.07
N ALA A 77 -7.46 5.21 3.43
CA ALA A 77 -7.76 5.84 4.72
C ALA A 77 -9.25 6.19 4.84
N PHE A 78 -9.82 6.79 3.79
CA PHE A 78 -11.23 7.13 3.73
C PHE A 78 -12.10 5.87 3.67
N LEU A 79 -11.69 4.85 2.92
CA LEU A 79 -12.37 3.56 2.85
C LEU A 79 -12.41 2.87 4.23
N ALA A 80 -11.28 2.81 4.96
CA ALA A 80 -11.25 2.24 6.30
C ALA A 80 -12.13 3.03 7.27
N TYR A 81 -12.08 4.37 7.19
CA TYR A 81 -12.92 5.24 8.02
C TYR A 81 -14.41 4.98 7.78
N ALA A 82 -14.85 5.01 6.53
CA ALA A 82 -16.24 4.78 6.18
C ALA A 82 -16.71 3.35 6.45
N TYR A 83 -15.81 2.36 6.32
CA TYR A 83 -16.13 0.95 6.55
C TYR A 83 -16.38 0.63 8.01
N SER A 84 -15.62 1.21 8.94
CA SER A 84 -15.73 0.86 10.37
C SER A 84 -15.20 1.93 11.33
N LEU A 85 -14.10 2.64 11.03
CA LEU A 85 -13.43 3.49 12.01
C LEU A 85 -14.32 4.64 12.53
N HIS A 86 -15.31 5.08 11.74
CA HIS A 86 -16.23 6.15 12.13
C HIS A 86 -16.98 5.85 13.45
N ASP A 87 -17.16 4.58 13.80
CA ASP A 87 -17.80 4.17 15.06
C ASP A 87 -17.02 4.60 16.31
N LEU A 88 -15.71 4.84 16.19
CA LEU A 88 -14.87 5.40 17.27
C LEU A 88 -14.84 6.94 17.26
N GLY A 89 -15.67 7.61 16.47
CA GLY A 89 -15.73 9.06 16.39
C GLY A 89 -14.37 9.69 16.08
N TYR A 90 -13.92 10.65 16.92
CA TYR A 90 -12.66 11.37 16.69
C TYR A 90 -11.42 10.49 16.71
N VAL A 91 -11.40 9.38 17.45
CA VAL A 91 -10.27 8.45 17.52
C VAL A 91 -10.11 7.74 16.18
N GLY A 92 -11.20 7.23 15.60
CA GLY A 92 -11.18 6.59 14.30
C GLY A 92 -10.81 7.58 13.18
N MET A 93 -11.33 8.81 13.24
CA MET A 93 -10.94 9.88 12.32
C MET A 93 -9.44 10.18 12.40
N ALA A 94 -8.90 10.33 13.61
CA ALA A 94 -7.47 10.55 13.80
C ALA A 94 -6.62 9.41 13.24
N GLY A 95 -7.04 8.15 13.40
CA GLY A 95 -6.36 6.97 12.84
C GLY A 95 -6.29 7.02 11.31
N ALA A 96 -7.41 7.35 10.64
CA ALA A 96 -7.45 7.49 9.19
C ALA A 96 -6.57 8.63 8.68
N VAL A 97 -6.65 9.81 9.31
CA VAL A 97 -5.82 10.98 8.98
C VAL A 97 -4.33 10.68 9.20
N PHE A 98 -3.98 10.00 10.31
CA PHE A 98 -2.62 9.57 10.60
C PHE A 98 -2.06 8.66 9.49
N PHE A 99 -2.84 7.68 9.02
CA PHE A 99 -2.42 6.79 7.95
C PHE A 99 -2.08 7.56 6.67
N ALA A 100 -2.99 8.43 6.19
CA ALA A 100 -2.76 9.24 4.99
C ALA A 100 -1.55 10.16 5.14
N THR A 101 -1.38 10.78 6.32
CA THR A 101 -0.24 11.66 6.62
C THR A 101 1.08 10.90 6.60
N CYS A 102 1.13 9.69 7.18
CA CYS A 102 2.31 8.83 7.13
C CYS A 102 2.67 8.44 5.69
N GLY A 103 1.65 8.18 4.84
CA GLY A 103 1.84 7.95 3.41
C GLY A 103 2.51 9.13 2.71
N ALA A 104 2.03 10.36 2.95
CA ALA A 104 2.61 11.59 2.41
C ALA A 104 4.07 11.79 2.87
N LEU A 105 4.33 11.65 4.17
CA LEU A 105 5.69 11.78 4.73
C LEU A 105 6.65 10.74 4.14
N ARG A 106 6.18 9.52 3.94
CA ARG A 106 6.97 8.44 3.31
C ARG A 106 7.34 8.81 1.88
N LEU A 107 6.39 9.30 1.07
CA LEU A 107 6.65 9.70 -0.32
C LEU A 107 7.63 10.88 -0.39
N ALA A 108 7.44 11.90 0.44
CA ALA A 108 8.35 13.03 0.55
C ALA A 108 9.77 12.58 0.91
N ARG A 109 9.91 11.69 1.93
CA ARG A 109 11.21 11.13 2.31
C ARG A 109 11.86 10.36 1.16
N PHE A 110 11.08 9.57 0.41
CA PHE A 110 11.58 8.80 -0.72
C PHE A 110 12.07 9.69 -1.87
N ASN A 111 11.37 10.79 -2.16
CA ASN A 111 11.74 11.72 -3.23
C ASN A 111 13.01 12.53 -2.91
N VAL A 112 13.21 12.90 -1.64
CA VAL A 112 14.41 13.65 -1.20
C VAL A 112 15.62 12.73 -1.05
N ASN A 113 15.44 11.51 -0.51
CA ASN A 113 16.54 10.57 -0.29
C ASN A 113 16.79 9.73 -1.54
N THR A 114 17.50 10.29 -2.51
CA THR A 114 17.95 9.59 -3.73
C THR A 114 19.03 8.52 -3.49
N THR A 115 19.61 8.45 -2.30
CA THR A 115 20.55 7.39 -1.90
C THR A 115 19.80 6.10 -1.60
N VAL A 116 19.46 5.39 -2.67
CA VAL A 116 18.86 4.06 -2.59
C VAL A 116 19.85 3.12 -1.91
N VAL A 117 19.52 2.66 -0.71
CA VAL A 117 20.19 1.48 -0.14
C VAL A 117 19.80 0.32 -1.06
N LYS A 118 20.79 -0.18 -1.83
CA LYS A 118 20.55 -1.21 -2.84
C LYS A 118 19.86 -2.43 -2.21
N GLY A 119 18.68 -2.77 -2.73
CA GLY A 119 17.95 -3.99 -2.38
C GLY A 119 16.88 -3.87 -1.31
N PHE A 120 16.68 -2.69 -0.69
CA PHE A 120 15.67 -2.48 0.35
C PHE A 120 14.99 -1.12 0.24
N PHE A 121 13.69 -1.11 0.56
CA PHE A 121 12.96 0.12 0.89
C PHE A 121 13.01 0.36 2.40
N MET A 122 13.28 1.58 2.83
CA MET A 122 13.09 1.99 4.22
C MET A 122 11.64 2.40 4.44
N GLY A 123 10.97 1.71 5.34
CA GLY A 123 9.53 1.83 5.59
C GLY A 123 8.66 1.10 4.55
N LEU A 124 7.45 0.78 4.97
CA LEU A 124 6.48 0.08 4.11
C LEU A 124 6.15 0.91 2.87
N PRO A 125 6.22 0.36 1.65
CA PRO A 125 5.75 1.04 0.44
C PRO A 125 4.27 1.44 0.55
N ILE A 126 3.93 2.67 0.11
CA ILE A 126 2.54 3.17 0.22
C ILE A 126 1.54 2.31 -0.55
N PRO A 127 1.85 1.76 -1.76
CA PRO A 127 0.95 0.84 -2.42
C PRO A 127 0.70 -0.44 -1.60
N ALA A 128 1.73 -0.96 -0.92
CA ALA A 128 1.57 -2.14 -0.08
C ALA A 128 0.66 -1.87 1.14
N GLY A 129 0.82 -0.70 1.78
CA GLY A 129 -0.02 -0.30 2.91
C GLY A 129 -1.49 -0.06 2.50
N GLY A 130 -1.71 0.66 1.40
CA GLY A 130 -3.06 0.91 0.87
C GLY A 130 -3.76 -0.38 0.42
N CYS A 131 -3.04 -1.24 -0.31
CA CYS A 131 -3.57 -2.53 -0.76
C CYS A 131 -3.82 -3.51 0.40
N LEU A 132 -3.04 -3.44 1.49
CA LEU A 132 -3.29 -4.26 2.68
C LEU A 132 -4.67 -3.93 3.28
N ILE A 133 -5.02 -2.64 3.41
CA ILE A 133 -6.33 -2.21 3.90
C ILE A 133 -7.43 -2.62 2.91
N ALA A 134 -7.26 -2.33 1.62
CA ALA A 134 -8.23 -2.66 0.60
C ALA A 134 -8.51 -4.17 0.54
N THR A 135 -7.48 -5.00 0.51
CA THR A 135 -7.63 -6.45 0.46
C THR A 135 -8.20 -7.05 1.74
N PHE A 136 -7.94 -6.44 2.90
CA PHE A 136 -8.62 -6.80 4.14
C PHE A 136 -10.13 -6.60 4.01
N ILE A 137 -10.59 -5.46 3.51
CA ILE A 137 -12.01 -5.16 3.32
C ILE A 137 -12.64 -6.11 2.30
N LEU A 138 -11.91 -6.53 1.25
CA LEU A 138 -12.37 -7.55 0.31
C LEU A 138 -12.64 -8.91 0.94
N THR A 139 -12.06 -9.22 2.10
CA THR A 139 -12.39 -10.46 2.83
C THR A 139 -13.80 -10.48 3.39
N GLY A 140 -14.43 -9.31 3.52
CA GLY A 140 -15.73 -9.14 4.19
C GLY A 140 -15.68 -9.31 5.71
N ALA A 141 -14.48 -9.38 6.30
CA ALA A 141 -14.33 -9.54 7.75
C ALA A 141 -14.70 -8.26 8.50
N MET A 142 -15.49 -8.39 9.55
CA MET A 142 -15.92 -7.30 10.43
C MET A 142 -15.31 -7.52 11.83
N PRO A 143 -14.03 -7.17 12.06
CA PRO A 143 -13.44 -7.24 13.40
C PRO A 143 -14.02 -6.14 14.28
N LYS A 144 -13.75 -6.21 15.58
CA LYS A 144 -14.04 -5.08 16.47
C LYS A 144 -13.28 -3.84 15.96
N VAL A 145 -13.95 -2.70 15.96
CA VAL A 145 -13.45 -1.44 15.39
C VAL A 145 -12.11 -1.02 16.00
N GLU A 146 -11.86 -1.31 17.29
CA GLU A 146 -10.61 -0.99 17.97
C GLU A 146 -9.42 -1.71 17.31
N PHE A 147 -9.59 -3.00 16.96
CA PHE A 147 -8.53 -3.77 16.31
C PHE A 147 -8.23 -3.26 14.90
N LEU A 148 -9.27 -2.90 14.13
CA LEU A 148 -9.05 -2.33 12.80
C LEU A 148 -8.36 -0.97 12.88
N THR A 149 -8.77 -0.12 13.84
CA THR A 149 -8.13 1.18 14.05
C THR A 149 -6.67 1.04 14.42
N ILE A 150 -6.34 0.13 15.36
CA ILE A 150 -4.95 -0.17 15.73
C ILE A 150 -4.16 -0.67 14.51
N ALA A 151 -4.74 -1.57 13.71
CA ALA A 151 -4.10 -2.08 12.50
C ALA A 151 -3.78 -0.96 11.50
N VAL A 152 -4.74 -0.06 11.23
CA VAL A 152 -4.56 1.08 10.31
C VAL A 152 -3.45 2.00 10.81
N VAL A 153 -3.43 2.32 12.11
CA VAL A 153 -2.38 3.16 12.74
C VAL A 153 -1.01 2.49 12.65
N LEU A 154 -0.93 1.17 12.94
CA LEU A 154 0.32 0.41 12.83
C LEU A 154 0.85 0.38 11.39
N VAL A 155 -0.01 0.16 10.40
CA VAL A 155 0.39 0.19 8.98
C VAL A 155 0.89 1.59 8.60
N GLY A 156 0.21 2.66 9.03
CA GLY A 156 0.68 4.03 8.87
C GLY A 156 2.07 4.26 9.49
N TYR A 157 2.27 3.81 10.73
CA TYR A 157 3.57 3.90 11.41
C TYR A 157 4.66 3.14 10.65
N LEU A 158 4.37 1.95 10.13
CA LEU A 158 5.33 1.16 9.36
C LEU A 158 5.81 1.88 8.10
N MET A 159 4.99 2.73 7.47
CA MET A 159 5.41 3.52 6.30
C MET A 159 6.53 4.51 6.63
N VAL A 160 6.51 5.13 7.82
CA VAL A 160 7.52 6.12 8.25
C VAL A 160 8.65 5.48 9.07
N SER A 161 8.55 4.20 9.40
CA SER A 161 9.54 3.45 10.19
C SER A 161 10.85 3.24 9.42
N THR A 162 11.83 2.69 10.11
CA THR A 162 13.12 2.27 9.53
C THR A 162 13.15 0.78 9.17
N VAL A 163 12.01 0.08 9.24
CA VAL A 163 11.87 -1.32 8.85
C VAL A 163 12.27 -1.49 7.39
N ARG A 164 13.09 -2.51 7.10
CA ARG A 164 13.63 -2.78 5.77
C ARG A 164 12.76 -3.77 5.02
N TYR A 165 12.16 -3.32 3.92
CA TYR A 165 11.35 -4.15 3.04
C TYR A 165 12.11 -4.49 1.76
N PRO A 166 12.12 -5.76 1.29
CA PRO A 166 12.82 -6.15 0.06
C PRO A 166 12.18 -5.47 -1.17
N ASP A 167 13.03 -4.98 -2.09
CA ASP A 167 12.59 -4.33 -3.32
C ASP A 167 12.35 -5.29 -4.49
N PHE A 168 12.72 -6.57 -4.34
CA PHE A 168 12.65 -7.62 -5.37
C PHE A 168 13.29 -7.26 -6.74
N LYS A 169 13.98 -6.11 -6.84
CA LYS A 169 14.54 -5.59 -8.09
C LYS A 169 16.06 -5.80 -8.23
N GLY A 170 16.75 -6.15 -7.16
CA GLY A 170 18.19 -6.16 -7.11
C GLY A 170 18.82 -7.43 -6.57
N LYS A 171 20.16 -7.47 -6.66
CA LYS A 171 20.98 -8.41 -5.89
C LYS A 171 21.06 -7.90 -4.46
N GLY A 172 19.95 -8.02 -3.72
CA GLY A 172 19.84 -7.59 -2.32
C GLY A 172 20.64 -8.46 -1.36
N GLU A 173 20.61 -8.08 -0.07
CA GLU A 173 21.14 -8.92 1.02
C GLU A 173 20.56 -10.33 0.96
N LYS A 174 21.31 -11.31 1.45
CA LYS A 174 20.84 -12.70 1.52
C LYS A 174 19.56 -12.76 2.39
N ILE A 175 18.47 -13.17 1.77
CA ILE A 175 17.20 -13.37 2.47
C ILE A 175 17.42 -14.42 3.56
N LYS A 176 17.12 -14.05 4.81
CA LYS A 176 17.27 -14.94 5.96
C LYS A 176 16.21 -16.04 5.91
N LYS A 177 16.60 -17.30 6.14
CA LYS A 177 15.70 -18.46 6.00
C LYS A 177 14.60 -18.48 7.06
N ILE A 178 14.88 -18.05 8.30
CA ILE A 178 13.91 -18.07 9.41
C ILE A 178 12.72 -17.14 9.16
N PRO A 179 12.89 -15.84 8.81
CA PRO A 179 11.78 -14.98 8.40
C PRO A 179 10.92 -15.56 7.28
N VAL A 180 11.53 -16.17 6.27
CA VAL A 180 10.79 -16.81 5.16
C VAL A 180 9.91 -17.94 5.69
N LEU A 181 10.44 -18.81 6.55
CA LEU A 181 9.67 -19.94 7.09
C LEU A 181 8.49 -19.46 7.93
N ILE A 182 8.71 -18.49 8.83
CA ILE A 182 7.64 -17.94 9.68
C ILE A 182 6.56 -17.27 8.82
N THR A 183 6.97 -16.49 7.83
CA THR A 183 6.04 -15.82 6.92
C THR A 183 5.24 -16.83 6.09
N ALA A 184 5.85 -17.92 5.63
CA ALA A 184 5.17 -18.98 4.90
C ALA A 184 4.13 -19.68 5.78
N LEU A 185 4.45 -20.00 7.03
CA LEU A 185 3.50 -20.59 7.97
C LEU A 185 2.32 -19.64 8.27
N PHE A 186 2.60 -18.34 8.43
CA PHE A 186 1.58 -17.31 8.61
C PHE A 186 0.66 -17.20 7.39
N ALA A 187 1.22 -17.24 6.18
CA ALA A 187 0.46 -17.22 4.94
C ALA A 187 -0.48 -18.45 4.81
N ILE A 188 0.04 -19.64 5.13
CA ILE A 188 -0.76 -20.89 5.14
C ILE A 188 -1.89 -20.78 6.17
N TYR A 189 -1.62 -20.24 7.36
CA TYR A 189 -2.63 -20.04 8.39
C TYR A 189 -3.78 -19.14 7.93
N ILE A 190 -3.49 -18.01 7.27
CA ILE A 190 -4.52 -17.11 6.72
C ILE A 190 -5.38 -17.82 5.67
N LEU A 191 -4.76 -18.58 4.77
CA LEU A 191 -5.47 -19.32 3.73
C LEU A 191 -6.37 -20.42 4.30
N PHE A 192 -5.92 -21.08 5.36
CA PHE A 192 -6.73 -22.09 6.06
C PHE A 192 -7.96 -21.47 6.72
N TRP A 193 -7.82 -20.24 7.24
CA TRP A 193 -8.93 -19.51 7.86
C TRP A 193 -9.97 -19.02 6.84
N ASN A 194 -9.51 -18.44 5.72
CA ASN A 194 -10.40 -17.88 4.68
C ASN A 194 -9.75 -17.89 3.31
N VAL A 195 -10.23 -18.76 2.43
CA VAL A 195 -9.73 -18.87 1.06
C VAL A 195 -9.91 -17.56 0.26
N LYS A 196 -10.92 -16.73 0.58
CA LYS A 196 -11.12 -15.42 -0.04
C LYS A 196 -10.03 -14.41 0.33
N ALA A 197 -9.23 -14.71 1.37
CA ALA A 197 -8.17 -13.81 1.84
C ALA A 197 -6.84 -13.94 1.07
N VAL A 198 -6.81 -14.58 -0.11
CA VAL A 198 -5.56 -14.79 -0.89
C VAL A 198 -4.81 -13.48 -1.13
N LEU A 199 -5.50 -12.42 -1.59
CA LEU A 199 -4.87 -11.12 -1.82
C LEU A 199 -4.39 -10.48 -0.52
N PHE A 200 -5.20 -10.54 0.54
CA PHE A 200 -4.82 -10.04 1.85
C PHE A 200 -3.60 -10.80 2.41
N MET A 201 -3.53 -12.11 2.20
CA MET A 201 -2.40 -12.94 2.60
C MET A 201 -1.09 -12.45 1.96
N ILE A 202 -1.09 -12.11 0.67
CA ILE A 202 0.11 -11.64 -0.04
C ILE A 202 0.67 -10.37 0.60
N PHE A 203 -0.19 -9.35 0.83
CA PHE A 203 0.25 -8.08 1.42
C PHE A 203 0.60 -8.21 2.91
N SER A 204 -0.17 -8.97 3.68
CA SER A 204 0.14 -9.21 5.09
C SER A 204 1.43 -10.01 5.27
N ALA A 205 1.67 -11.02 4.45
CA ALA A 205 2.93 -11.77 4.44
C ALA A 205 4.13 -10.85 4.11
N TYR A 206 3.99 -9.93 3.16
CA TYR A 206 5.03 -8.95 2.86
C TYR A 206 5.36 -8.06 4.06
N VAL A 207 4.33 -7.58 4.77
CA VAL A 207 4.51 -6.75 5.97
C VAL A 207 5.20 -7.52 7.08
N VAL A 208 4.72 -8.73 7.38
CA VAL A 208 5.31 -9.60 8.41
C VAL A 208 6.76 -9.95 8.08
N PHE A 209 7.03 -10.30 6.82
CA PHE A 209 8.39 -10.60 6.37
C PHE A 209 9.35 -9.42 6.60
N GLY A 210 8.96 -8.20 6.24
CA GLY A 210 9.80 -7.00 6.43
C GLY A 210 10.15 -6.77 7.91
N ILE A 211 9.15 -6.91 8.80
CA ILE A 211 9.35 -6.76 10.25
C ILE A 211 10.33 -7.82 10.76
N LEU A 212 10.09 -9.09 10.44
CA LEU A 212 10.92 -10.21 10.91
C LEU A 212 12.34 -10.13 10.36
N ASN A 213 12.51 -9.75 9.10
CA ASN A 213 13.82 -9.62 8.47
C ASN A 213 14.65 -8.46 9.03
N THR A 214 13.99 -7.46 9.62
CA THR A 214 14.66 -6.32 10.26
C THR A 214 15.05 -6.64 11.71
N LEU A 215 14.23 -7.41 12.42
CA LEU A 215 14.45 -7.76 13.84
C LEU A 215 15.48 -8.88 14.02
N MET A 216 15.59 -9.79 13.07
CA MET A 216 16.52 -10.93 13.08
C MET A 216 17.77 -10.63 12.24
#